data_541185aa4978de6abb343622cd7d0a0f
#
_entry.id   541185aa4978de6abb343622cd7d0a0f
#
_cell.length_a   1.000
_cell.length_b   1.000
_cell.length_c   1.000
_cell.angle_alpha   90.00
_cell.angle_beta   90.00
_cell.angle_gamma   90.00
#
_symmetry.space_group_name_H-M   'P 1'
#
loop_
_entity.id
_entity.type
_entity.pdbx_description
1 polymer ?
#
loop_
_entity_poly.entity_id
_entity_poly.type
_entity_poly.pdbx_seq_one_letter_code
_entity_poly.pdbx_strand_id
1 'polypeptide(L)'
;MLFRSVKGNAGQANYAASKAGMNGFTKSIALELGSRNIRCNAIAPGFIETEMTAKLNEDVVKGWRDAIPLKRGGTPEDVANVCVFLASDMSAYVTGQVINVDGGMLT
;
A
#
# COMPACT_ATOMS: atom_id res chain seq x y z
N MET A 1 4.72 1.75 -6.69
CA MET A 1 3.85 2.70 -7.38
C MET A 1 4.57 3.70 -8.26
N LEU A 2 5.53 4.39 -7.70
CA LEU A 2 6.24 5.40 -8.48
C LEU A 2 7.00 4.83 -9.67
N PHE A 3 7.46 3.62 -9.56
CA PHE A 3 8.17 2.98 -10.66
C PHE A 3 7.29 2.69 -11.88
N ARG A 4 5.98 2.77 -11.75
CA ARG A 4 5.09 2.63 -12.89
C ARG A 4 5.36 3.68 -13.97
N SER A 5 5.77 4.84 -13.56
CA SER A 5 6.03 5.94 -14.48
C SER A 5 7.43 5.90 -15.08
N VAL A 6 8.26 4.94 -14.68
CA VAL A 6 9.68 4.95 -15.03
C VAL A 6 9.96 4.28 -16.37
N LYS A 7 9.52 3.06 -16.58
CA LYS A 7 9.91 2.27 -17.74
C LYS A 7 8.75 1.52 -18.40
N GLY A 8 7.56 2.07 -18.32
CA GLY A 8 6.43 1.47 -18.99
C GLY A 8 6.20 0.02 -18.55
N ASN A 9 6.13 -0.88 -19.52
CA ASN A 9 5.71 -2.26 -19.28
C ASN A 9 6.61 -3.03 -18.32
N ALA A 10 7.92 -2.78 -18.33
CA ALA A 10 8.84 -3.49 -17.44
C ALA A 10 8.58 -3.16 -15.98
N GLY A 11 8.37 -1.87 -15.66
CA GLY A 11 8.04 -1.46 -14.31
C GLY A 11 6.69 -1.99 -13.86
N GLN A 12 5.71 -1.99 -14.76
CA GLN A 12 4.38 -2.49 -14.47
C GLN A 12 4.38 -3.99 -14.21
N ALA A 13 5.15 -4.76 -14.99
CA ALA A 13 5.26 -6.19 -14.80
C ALA A 13 5.89 -6.53 -13.44
N ASN A 14 6.96 -5.84 -13.07
CA ASN A 14 7.61 -6.04 -11.78
C ASN A 14 6.69 -5.66 -10.63
N TYR A 15 5.95 -4.58 -10.76
CA TYR A 15 5.00 -4.16 -9.75
C TYR A 15 3.90 -5.20 -9.57
N ALA A 16 3.33 -5.68 -10.69
CA ALA A 16 2.26 -6.67 -10.66
C ALA A 16 2.73 -7.98 -10.03
N ALA A 17 3.95 -8.42 -10.36
CA ALA A 17 4.53 -9.63 -9.79
C ALA A 17 4.75 -9.48 -8.28
N SER A 18 5.27 -8.34 -7.84
CA SER A 18 5.49 -8.07 -6.41
C SER A 18 4.17 -8.04 -5.65
N LYS A 19 3.15 -7.42 -6.22
CA LYS A 19 1.84 -7.33 -5.59
C LYS A 19 1.18 -8.70 -5.50
N ALA A 20 1.24 -9.50 -6.56
CA ALA A 20 0.71 -10.85 -6.56
C ALA A 20 1.44 -11.73 -5.56
N GLY A 21 2.76 -11.60 -5.46
CA GLY A 21 3.57 -12.34 -4.50
C GLY A 21 3.21 -12.00 -3.06
N MET A 22 3.05 -10.72 -2.76
CA MET A 22 2.63 -10.27 -1.43
C MET A 22 1.25 -10.80 -1.08
N ASN A 23 0.32 -10.74 -2.04
CA ASN A 23 -1.04 -11.22 -1.86
C ASN A 23 -1.05 -12.72 -1.55
N GLY A 24 -0.34 -13.51 -2.36
CA GLY A 24 -0.25 -14.94 -2.16
C GLY A 24 0.40 -15.33 -0.85
N PHE A 25 1.52 -14.67 -0.51
CA PHE A 25 2.22 -14.93 0.74
C PHE A 25 1.35 -14.62 1.95
N THR A 26 0.71 -13.47 1.94
CA THR A 26 -0.16 -13.04 3.04
C THR A 26 -1.30 -14.04 3.26
N LYS A 27 -1.95 -14.46 2.19
CA LYS A 27 -3.04 -15.41 2.28
C LYS A 27 -2.57 -16.78 2.75
N SER A 28 -1.43 -17.24 2.28
CA SER A 28 -0.87 -18.54 2.69
C SER A 28 -0.56 -18.55 4.19
N ILE A 29 0.07 -17.51 4.69
CA ILE A 29 0.40 -17.40 6.11
C ILE A 29 -0.89 -17.32 6.95
N ALA A 30 -1.87 -16.55 6.49
CA ALA A 30 -3.15 -16.44 7.19
C ALA A 30 -3.84 -17.80 7.31
N LEU A 31 -3.85 -18.58 6.23
CA LEU A 31 -4.44 -19.91 6.24
C LEU A 31 -3.68 -20.86 7.14
N GLU A 32 -2.36 -20.80 7.13
CA GLU A 32 -1.50 -21.71 7.87
C GLU A 32 -1.59 -21.47 9.38
N LEU A 33 -1.64 -20.21 9.81
CA LEU A 33 -1.54 -19.84 11.21
C LEU A 33 -2.87 -19.46 11.85
N GLY A 34 -3.94 -19.41 11.06
CA GLY A 34 -5.24 -18.98 11.55
C GLY A 34 -5.78 -19.84 12.70
N SER A 35 -5.53 -21.17 12.66
CA SER A 35 -5.96 -22.06 13.73
C SER A 35 -5.28 -21.78 15.06
N ARG A 36 -4.16 -21.06 15.05
CA ARG A 36 -3.43 -20.64 16.25
C ARG A 36 -3.82 -19.23 16.68
N ASN A 37 -4.84 -18.66 16.05
CA ASN A 37 -5.28 -17.30 16.29
C ASN A 37 -4.19 -16.26 15.99
N ILE A 38 -3.37 -16.56 14.97
CA ILE A 38 -2.36 -15.64 14.47
C ILE A 38 -2.85 -15.08 13.16
N ARG A 39 -2.95 -13.76 13.09
CA ARG A 39 -3.42 -13.04 11.90
C ARG A 39 -2.24 -12.54 11.08
N CYS A 40 -2.42 -12.51 9.78
CA CYS A 40 -1.42 -11.99 8.87
C CYS A 40 -2.11 -11.11 7.83
N ASN A 41 -1.75 -9.86 7.82
CA ASN A 41 -2.26 -8.88 6.86
C ASN A 41 -1.09 -8.09 6.29
N ALA A 42 -1.26 -7.52 5.13
CA ALA A 42 -0.24 -6.70 4.50
C ALA A 42 -0.80 -5.31 4.23
N ILE A 43 0.10 -4.34 4.18
CA ILE A 43 -0.24 -2.96 3.85
C ILE A 43 0.50 -2.60 2.58
N ALA A 44 -0.22 -2.04 1.62
CA ALA A 44 0.36 -1.57 0.37
C ALA A 44 0.19 -0.05 0.29
N PRO A 45 1.20 0.73 0.72
CA PRO A 45 1.14 2.18 0.62
C PRO A 45 1.18 2.63 -0.83
N GLY A 46 0.47 3.71 -1.14
CA GLY A 46 0.57 4.37 -2.41
C GLY A 46 1.62 5.47 -2.39
N PHE A 47 1.28 6.63 -2.97
CA PHE A 47 2.16 7.78 -2.94
C PHE A 47 2.11 8.43 -1.56
N ILE A 48 3.23 8.37 -0.85
CA ILE A 48 3.37 8.94 0.50
C ILE A 48 4.32 10.13 0.41
N GLU A 49 3.84 11.31 0.79
CA GLU A 49 4.64 12.52 0.75
C GLU A 49 5.54 12.60 1.97
N THR A 50 6.82 12.78 1.72
CA THR A 50 7.86 12.88 2.75
C THR A 50 8.71 14.09 2.45
N GLU A 51 9.72 14.34 3.29
CA GLU A 51 10.70 15.39 3.03
C GLU A 51 11.41 15.20 1.68
N MET A 52 11.61 13.95 1.26
CA MET A 52 12.24 13.66 -0.02
C MET A 52 11.36 14.11 -1.18
N THR A 53 10.05 13.89 -1.10
CA THR A 53 9.14 14.32 -2.16
C THR A 53 9.00 15.84 -2.21
N ALA A 54 9.15 16.51 -1.08
CA ALA A 54 9.09 17.97 -1.03
C ALA A 54 10.22 18.63 -1.83
N LYS A 55 11.30 17.89 -2.12
CA LYS A 55 12.41 18.37 -2.92
C LYS A 55 12.21 18.16 -4.43
N LEU A 56 11.15 17.48 -4.82
CA LEU A 56 10.86 17.23 -6.22
C LEU A 56 10.18 18.43 -6.87
N ASN A 57 10.17 18.43 -8.20
CA ASN A 57 9.49 19.46 -8.96
C ASN A 57 8.02 19.51 -8.59
N GLU A 58 7.51 20.70 -8.32
CA GLU A 58 6.13 20.90 -7.91
C GLU A 58 5.13 20.41 -8.95
N ASP A 59 5.44 20.58 -10.25
CA ASP A 59 4.55 20.12 -11.32
C ASP A 59 4.44 18.59 -11.35
N VAL A 60 5.54 17.90 -11.06
CA VAL A 60 5.54 16.44 -10.99
C VAL A 60 4.67 15.96 -9.82
N VAL A 61 4.86 16.56 -8.66
CA VAL A 61 4.09 16.22 -7.44
C VAL A 61 2.61 16.51 -7.66
N LYS A 62 2.30 17.66 -8.28
CA LYS A 62 0.91 18.01 -8.60
C LYS A 62 0.27 16.98 -9.52
N GLY A 63 1.01 16.51 -10.52
CA GLY A 63 0.52 15.47 -11.42
C GLY A 63 0.16 14.19 -10.68
N TRP A 64 0.98 13.79 -9.72
CA TRP A 64 0.69 12.63 -8.90
C TRP A 64 -0.55 12.83 -8.04
N ARG A 65 -0.67 13.99 -7.39
CA ARG A 65 -1.85 14.30 -6.57
C ARG A 65 -3.12 14.30 -7.39
N ASP A 66 -3.06 14.85 -8.61
CA ASP A 66 -4.23 14.92 -9.48
C ASP A 66 -4.73 13.53 -9.92
N ALA A 67 -3.83 12.56 -9.98
CA ALA A 67 -4.17 11.18 -10.35
C ALA A 67 -4.79 10.40 -9.18
N ILE A 68 -4.73 10.94 -7.97
CA ILE A 68 -5.25 10.27 -6.77
C ILE A 68 -6.66 10.78 -6.50
N PRO A 69 -7.66 9.89 -6.33
CA PRO A 69 -9.03 10.33 -6.03
C PRO A 69 -9.15 11.29 -4.85
N LEU A 70 -8.39 11.09 -3.77
CA LEU A 70 -8.41 12.00 -2.62
C LEU A 70 -7.59 13.27 -2.86
N LYS A 71 -6.94 13.40 -4.01
CA LYS A 71 -6.23 14.61 -4.46
C LYS A 71 -5.10 15.06 -3.54
N ARG A 72 -4.50 14.12 -2.83
CA ARG A 72 -3.31 14.37 -2.03
C ARG A 72 -2.51 13.10 -1.88
N GLY A 73 -1.22 13.23 -1.64
CA GLY A 73 -0.42 12.11 -1.18
C GLY A 73 -0.78 11.77 0.26
N GLY A 74 -0.48 10.56 0.67
CA GLY A 74 -0.64 10.17 2.05
C GLY A 74 0.52 10.67 2.90
N THR A 75 0.37 10.60 4.21
CA THR A 75 1.43 10.90 5.16
C THR A 75 1.92 9.60 5.80
N PRO A 76 3.11 9.60 6.42
CA PRO A 76 3.54 8.43 7.20
C PRO A 76 2.51 8.04 8.26
N GLU A 77 1.83 9.01 8.86
CA GLU A 77 0.77 8.73 9.85
C GLU A 77 -0.41 7.99 9.23
N ASP A 78 -0.76 8.29 7.99
CA ASP A 78 -1.85 7.56 7.31
C ASP A 78 -1.55 6.06 7.25
N VAL A 79 -0.31 5.70 6.98
CA VAL A 79 0.12 4.31 6.96
C VAL A 79 0.21 3.74 8.37
N ALA A 80 0.80 4.50 9.29
CA ALA A 80 0.96 4.07 10.68
C ALA A 80 -0.39 3.79 11.36
N ASN A 81 -1.40 4.59 11.05
CA ASN A 81 -2.74 4.39 11.62
C ASN A 81 -3.35 3.06 11.18
N VAL A 82 -3.12 2.65 9.94
CA VAL A 82 -3.56 1.34 9.47
C VAL A 82 -2.79 0.23 10.17
N CYS A 83 -1.48 0.41 10.38
CA CYS A 83 -0.67 -0.56 11.14
C CYS A 83 -1.21 -0.75 12.55
N VAL A 84 -1.54 0.35 13.23
CA VAL A 84 -2.10 0.29 14.58
C VAL A 84 -3.43 -0.44 14.59
N PHE A 85 -4.31 -0.15 13.62
CA PHE A 85 -5.57 -0.85 13.49
C PHE A 85 -5.35 -2.36 13.32
N LEU A 86 -4.46 -2.76 12.43
CA LEU A 86 -4.21 -4.17 12.16
C LEU A 86 -3.52 -4.89 13.32
N ALA A 87 -2.77 -4.16 14.14
CA ALA A 87 -2.10 -4.74 15.31
C ALA A 87 -3.01 -4.79 16.54
N SER A 88 -4.17 -4.16 16.49
CA SER A 88 -5.06 -4.03 17.63
C SER A 88 -6.20 -5.04 17.57
N ASP A 89 -6.91 -5.16 18.70
CA ASP A 89 -8.10 -6.01 18.78
C ASP A 89 -9.25 -5.50 17.91
N MET A 90 -9.19 -4.26 17.48
CA MET A 90 -10.20 -3.70 16.57
C MET A 90 -10.28 -4.48 15.25
N SER A 91 -9.18 -5.11 14.84
CA SER A 91 -9.13 -5.93 13.63
C SER A 91 -9.12 -7.44 13.93
N ALA A 92 -9.66 -7.85 15.07
CA ALA A 92 -9.56 -9.23 15.53
C ALA A 92 -10.09 -10.28 14.54
N TYR A 93 -11.01 -9.89 13.66
CA TYR A 93 -11.58 -10.80 12.67
C TYR A 93 -11.05 -10.53 11.26
N VAL A 94 -9.93 -9.84 11.13
CA VAL A 94 -9.31 -9.47 9.85
C VAL A 94 -8.01 -10.23 9.69
N THR A 95 -7.94 -11.11 8.69
CA THR A 95 -6.71 -11.81 8.34
C THR A 95 -6.69 -12.12 6.85
N GLY A 96 -5.51 -12.28 6.29
CA GLY A 96 -5.35 -12.62 4.88
C GLY A 96 -5.61 -11.46 3.93
N GLN A 97 -5.63 -10.23 4.41
CA GLN A 97 -5.96 -9.07 3.60
C GLN A 97 -4.74 -8.26 3.23
N VAL A 98 -4.77 -7.68 2.03
CA VAL A 98 -3.81 -6.66 1.62
C VAL A 98 -4.58 -5.36 1.54
N ILE A 99 -4.23 -4.41 2.39
CA ILE A 99 -4.95 -3.15 2.49
C ILE A 99 -4.15 -2.06 1.80
N ASN A 100 -4.74 -1.49 0.77
CA ASN A 100 -4.13 -0.36 0.05
C ASN A 100 -4.37 0.92 0.84
N VAL A 101 -3.29 1.67 1.08
CA VAL A 101 -3.35 2.98 1.73
C VAL A 101 -2.84 3.98 0.70
N ASP A 102 -3.70 4.35 -0.23
CA ASP A 102 -3.30 5.01 -1.47
C ASP A 102 -4.25 6.12 -1.94
N GLY A 103 -5.18 6.52 -1.10
CA GLY A 103 -6.13 7.57 -1.47
C GLY A 103 -7.06 7.17 -2.63
N GLY A 104 -7.15 5.89 -2.92
CA GLY A 104 -7.98 5.38 -4.01
C GLY A 104 -7.27 5.27 -5.34
N MET A 105 -5.95 5.45 -5.37
CA MET A 105 -5.19 5.48 -6.63
C MET A 105 -5.37 4.22 -7.47
N LEU A 106 -5.56 3.07 -6.83
CA LEU A 106 -5.68 1.79 -7.52
C LEU A 106 -7.13 1.33 -7.71
N THR A 107 -8.08 2.21 -7.48
CA THR A 107 -9.49 1.86 -7.73
C THR A 107 -9.90 2.01 -9.18
#